data_0d349b24ad62d5afb3ba2b1e144e6bd9
#
_entry.id   0d349b24ad62d5afb3ba2b1e144e6bd9
#
_cell.length_a   1.000
_cell.length_b   1.000
_cell.length_c   1.000
_cell.angle_alpha   90.00
_cell.angle_beta   90.00
_cell.angle_gamma   90.00
#
_symmetry.space_group_name_H-M   'P 1'
#
loop_
_entity.id
_entity.type
_entity.pdbx_description
1 polymer ?
#
loop_
_entity_poly.entity_id
_entity_poly.type
_entity_poly.pdbx_seq_one_letter_code
_entity_poly.pdbx_strand_id
1 'polypeptide(L)'
;MHTLLVAANPAPRSLTHYVLGRLEAALKPGSVEIADLAEERFDPRFTPADRRAYHDGGNYPADVTAEHRRLERATDLVLVFPVYWWSMPALLKGWIDRVFVNGWAFEYSPASGLRPKLQGLTTHLLPIAGDDCGAYERHGYESALRTQIEHGIVDYCGSQRGSTAFIYRSEQLAPEATVRAVDRAVRTISEAIRARANAPLTKFHGRA
;
A
#
# COMPACT_ATOMS: atom_id res chain seq x y z
N MET A 1 10.01 14.25 -4.06
CA MET A 1 8.90 13.36 -3.70
C MET A 1 8.73 12.34 -4.80
N HIS A 2 8.72 11.06 -4.48
CA HIS A 2 8.48 9.95 -5.41
C HIS A 2 7.36 9.07 -4.83
N THR A 3 6.32 8.82 -5.62
CA THR A 3 5.16 8.03 -5.21
C THR A 3 5.17 6.69 -5.94
N LEU A 4 5.13 5.59 -5.19
CA LEU A 4 4.93 4.25 -5.73
C LEU A 4 3.45 3.86 -5.62
N LEU A 5 2.81 3.61 -6.75
CA LEU A 5 1.44 3.07 -6.82
C LEU A 5 1.54 1.56 -7.04
N VAL A 6 1.09 0.77 -6.08
CA VAL A 6 1.06 -0.69 -6.19
C VAL A 6 -0.36 -1.15 -6.42
N ALA A 7 -0.57 -1.89 -7.52
CA ALA A 7 -1.86 -2.44 -7.89
C ALA A 7 -1.87 -3.97 -7.89
N ALA A 8 -3.00 -4.53 -7.47
CA ALA A 8 -3.19 -5.98 -7.43
C ALA A 8 -4.58 -6.36 -7.96
N ASN A 9 -4.74 -6.33 -9.28
CA ASN A 9 -5.97 -6.77 -9.93
C ASN A 9 -5.64 -7.59 -11.19
N PRO A 10 -6.16 -8.81 -11.34
CA PRO A 10 -5.84 -9.67 -12.48
C PRO A 10 -6.45 -9.19 -13.80
N ALA A 11 -7.45 -8.31 -13.77
CA ALA A 11 -8.13 -7.83 -14.98
C ALA A 11 -7.52 -6.50 -15.45
N PRO A 12 -6.86 -6.45 -16.62
CA PRO A 12 -6.08 -5.29 -17.07
C PRO A 12 -6.91 -4.04 -17.39
N ARG A 13 -8.23 -4.18 -17.55
CA ARG A 13 -9.17 -3.07 -17.79
C ARG A 13 -10.21 -2.98 -16.66
N SER A 14 -9.73 -3.01 -15.43
CA SER A 14 -10.56 -2.93 -14.23
C SER A 14 -10.70 -1.51 -13.71
N LEU A 15 -11.63 -1.32 -12.76
CA LEU A 15 -11.73 -0.07 -12.01
C LEU A 15 -10.42 0.28 -11.28
N THR A 16 -9.67 -0.72 -10.82
CA THR A 16 -8.34 -0.54 -10.23
C THR A 16 -7.40 0.20 -11.19
N HIS A 17 -7.33 -0.23 -12.45
CA HIS A 17 -6.47 0.41 -13.46
C HIS A 17 -6.97 1.80 -13.86
N TYR A 18 -8.29 2.01 -13.89
CA TYR A 18 -8.84 3.35 -14.08
C TYR A 18 -8.43 4.29 -12.94
N VAL A 19 -8.49 3.83 -11.70
CA VAL A 19 -8.03 4.60 -10.52
C VAL A 19 -6.53 4.90 -10.61
N LEU A 20 -5.70 3.94 -11.00
CA LEU A 20 -4.25 4.15 -11.19
C LEU A 20 -3.96 5.28 -12.17
N GLY A 21 -4.58 5.25 -13.35
CA GLY A 21 -4.40 6.31 -14.36
C GLY A 21 -4.85 7.69 -13.85
N ARG A 22 -5.93 7.73 -13.04
CA ARG A 22 -6.41 8.98 -12.44
C ARG A 22 -5.48 9.49 -11.33
N LEU A 23 -4.90 8.59 -10.51
CA LEU A 23 -3.88 8.94 -9.51
C LEU A 23 -2.60 9.44 -10.17
N GLU A 24 -2.09 8.74 -11.18
CA GLU A 24 -0.90 9.15 -11.91
C GLU A 24 -1.06 10.56 -12.49
N ALA A 25 -2.19 10.82 -13.16
CA ALA A 25 -2.49 12.14 -13.71
C ALA A 25 -2.60 13.22 -12.61
N ALA A 26 -3.25 12.90 -11.48
CA ALA A 26 -3.42 13.82 -10.37
C ALA A 26 -2.11 14.13 -9.64
N LEU A 27 -1.13 13.24 -9.63
CA LEU A 27 0.14 13.43 -8.93
C LEU A 27 1.22 14.12 -9.76
N LYS A 28 1.00 14.34 -11.05
CA LYS A 28 1.89 15.14 -11.89
C LYS A 28 1.88 16.62 -11.44
N PRO A 29 3.05 17.35 -11.53
CA PRO A 29 4.34 16.96 -12.12
C PRO A 29 5.28 16.16 -11.19
N GLY A 30 4.82 15.58 -10.11
CA GLY A 30 5.63 14.71 -9.23
C GLY A 30 6.12 13.44 -9.94
N SER A 31 7.11 12.77 -9.34
CA SER A 31 7.58 11.47 -9.81
C SER A 31 6.64 10.37 -9.36
N VAL A 32 6.10 9.60 -10.29
CA VAL A 32 5.20 8.48 -10.03
C VAL A 32 5.74 7.22 -10.72
N GLU A 33 5.78 6.12 -9.99
CA GLU A 33 6.07 4.79 -10.50
C GLU A 33 4.87 3.89 -10.23
N ILE A 34 4.49 3.06 -11.20
CA ILE A 34 3.41 2.08 -11.07
C ILE A 34 4.04 0.68 -11.02
N ALA A 35 3.68 -0.09 -10.00
CA ALA A 35 3.94 -1.51 -9.89
C ALA A 35 2.60 -2.26 -10.02
N ASP A 36 2.28 -2.70 -11.24
CA ASP A 36 1.14 -3.59 -11.47
C ASP A 36 1.59 -5.04 -11.26
N LEU A 37 1.28 -5.57 -10.08
CA LEU A 37 1.75 -6.89 -9.67
C LEU A 37 1.25 -8.02 -10.58
N ALA A 38 0.08 -7.86 -11.20
CA ALA A 38 -0.48 -8.84 -12.12
C ALA A 38 0.20 -8.76 -13.50
N GLU A 39 0.38 -7.57 -14.06
CA GLU A 39 1.05 -7.36 -15.35
C GLU A 39 2.53 -7.75 -15.26
N GLU A 40 3.19 -7.39 -14.16
CA GLU A 40 4.58 -7.75 -13.89
C GLU A 40 4.76 -9.23 -13.52
N ARG A 41 3.66 -9.97 -13.36
CA ARG A 41 3.66 -11.40 -13.00
C ARG A 41 4.42 -11.68 -11.70
N PHE A 42 4.27 -10.80 -10.72
CA PHE A 42 4.85 -11.03 -9.40
C PHE A 42 4.34 -12.36 -8.82
N ASP A 43 5.24 -13.22 -8.38
CA ASP A 43 4.86 -14.48 -7.72
C ASP A 43 4.56 -14.23 -6.23
N PRO A 44 3.29 -14.32 -5.78
CA PRO A 44 2.92 -14.03 -4.40
C PRO A 44 3.25 -15.17 -3.42
N ARG A 45 3.74 -16.32 -3.91
CA ARG A 45 3.99 -17.49 -3.07
C ARG A 45 5.23 -17.28 -2.20
N PHE A 46 5.04 -17.36 -0.88
CA PHE A 46 6.15 -17.39 0.06
C PHE A 46 6.90 -18.72 -0.07
N THR A 47 8.14 -18.67 -0.52
CA THR A 47 8.92 -19.83 -0.92
C THR A 47 9.90 -20.29 0.18
N PRO A 48 10.49 -21.50 0.07
CA PRO A 48 11.59 -21.88 0.96
C PRO A 48 12.80 -20.95 0.90
N ALA A 49 13.04 -20.25 -0.22
CA ALA A 49 14.10 -19.25 -0.33
C ALA A 49 13.77 -18.00 0.50
N ASP A 50 12.53 -17.50 0.43
CA ASP A 50 12.06 -16.39 1.27
C ASP A 50 12.17 -16.76 2.77
N ARG A 51 11.80 -18.00 3.12
CA ARG A 51 11.89 -18.50 4.50
C ARG A 51 13.32 -18.53 5.03
N ARG A 52 14.27 -18.97 4.21
CA ARG A 52 15.70 -18.95 4.59
C ARG A 52 16.19 -17.53 4.77
N ALA A 53 15.95 -16.65 3.79
CA ALA A 53 16.37 -15.26 3.87
C ALA A 53 15.80 -14.55 5.11
N TYR A 54 14.54 -14.81 5.46
CA TYR A 54 13.91 -14.29 6.67
C TYR A 54 14.61 -14.75 7.97
N HIS A 55 15.05 -16.01 8.02
CA HIS A 55 15.69 -16.60 9.20
C HIS A 55 17.16 -16.18 9.36
N ASP A 56 17.89 -16.21 8.24
CA ASP A 56 19.34 -16.05 8.25
C ASP A 56 19.77 -14.57 8.10
N GLY A 57 18.79 -13.68 7.91
CA GLY A 57 18.98 -12.24 7.85
C GLY A 57 19.80 -11.82 6.64
N GLY A 58 19.33 -12.10 5.39
CA GLY A 58 20.24 -11.76 4.36
C GLY A 58 19.76 -11.75 2.91
N ASN A 59 20.18 -12.66 2.08
CA ASN A 59 20.00 -12.58 0.64
C ASN A 59 18.58 -12.92 0.21
N TYR A 60 17.71 -11.91 0.09
CA TYR A 60 16.39 -12.07 -0.46
C TYR A 60 16.41 -12.38 -1.96
N PRO A 61 15.42 -13.10 -2.48
CA PRO A 61 15.29 -13.35 -3.92
C PRO A 61 15.35 -12.06 -4.74
N ALA A 62 15.82 -12.15 -5.98
CA ALA A 62 16.07 -10.96 -6.82
C ALA A 62 14.81 -10.14 -7.10
N ASP A 63 13.65 -10.78 -7.25
CA ASP A 63 12.36 -10.14 -7.41
C ASP A 63 11.96 -9.35 -6.15
N VAL A 64 12.16 -9.89 -4.96
CA VAL A 64 11.94 -9.19 -3.68
C VAL A 64 12.90 -8.00 -3.54
N THR A 65 14.18 -8.19 -3.86
CA THR A 65 15.18 -7.12 -3.81
C THR A 65 14.85 -5.98 -4.80
N ALA A 66 14.26 -6.30 -5.94
CA ALA A 66 13.79 -5.30 -6.89
C ALA A 66 12.67 -4.42 -6.28
N GLU A 67 11.72 -5.02 -5.57
CA GLU A 67 10.65 -4.30 -4.86
C GLU A 67 11.20 -3.44 -3.71
N HIS A 68 12.19 -3.94 -2.95
CA HIS A 68 12.89 -3.15 -1.94
C HIS A 68 13.46 -1.86 -2.53
N ARG A 69 14.14 -1.94 -3.67
CA ARG A 69 14.71 -0.77 -4.36
C ARG A 69 13.65 0.23 -4.83
N ARG A 70 12.46 -0.23 -5.23
CA ARG A 70 11.32 0.64 -5.56
C ARG A 70 10.85 1.42 -4.33
N LEU A 71 10.63 0.70 -3.24
CA LEU A 71 10.18 1.27 -1.98
C LEU A 71 11.21 2.21 -1.34
N GLU A 72 12.51 1.93 -1.46
CA GLU A 72 13.59 2.78 -0.96
C GLU A 72 13.64 4.16 -1.65
N ARG A 73 13.18 4.23 -2.91
CA ARG A 73 13.05 5.51 -3.62
C ARG A 73 11.78 6.27 -3.28
N ALA A 74 10.77 5.57 -2.77
CA ALA A 74 9.45 6.13 -2.52
C ALA A 74 9.39 6.91 -1.19
N THR A 75 8.76 8.07 -1.23
CA THR A 75 8.33 8.79 -0.03
C THR A 75 6.89 8.46 0.34
N ASP A 76 6.10 8.05 -0.66
CA ASP A 76 4.69 7.69 -0.52
C ASP A 76 4.41 6.39 -1.28
N LEU A 77 3.74 5.47 -0.59
CA LEU A 77 3.23 4.21 -1.13
C LEU A 77 1.70 4.29 -1.17
N VAL A 78 1.10 3.99 -2.31
CA VAL A 78 -0.37 3.87 -2.43
C VAL A 78 -0.73 2.45 -2.84
N LEU A 79 -1.44 1.74 -1.99
CA LEU A 79 -1.95 0.41 -2.29
C LEU A 79 -3.36 0.53 -2.89
N VAL A 80 -3.52 0.16 -4.17
CA VAL A 80 -4.80 0.21 -4.90
C VAL A 80 -5.25 -1.22 -5.21
N PHE A 81 -6.36 -1.65 -4.62
CA PHE A 81 -6.75 -3.06 -4.72
C PHE A 81 -8.26 -3.29 -4.56
N PRO A 82 -8.82 -4.30 -5.22
CA PRO A 82 -10.17 -4.76 -4.93
C PRO A 82 -10.20 -5.46 -3.56
N VAL A 83 -11.24 -5.23 -2.79
CA VAL A 83 -11.42 -5.94 -1.52
C VAL A 83 -11.97 -7.34 -1.80
N TYR A 84 -11.20 -8.36 -1.47
CA TYR A 84 -11.61 -9.76 -1.52
C TYR A 84 -11.72 -10.30 -0.10
N TRP A 85 -12.88 -10.85 0.23
CA TRP A 85 -13.15 -11.36 1.59
C TRP A 85 -12.79 -10.33 2.69
N TRP A 86 -13.21 -9.09 2.47
CA TRP A 86 -12.99 -7.93 3.37
C TRP A 86 -11.52 -7.63 3.70
N SER A 87 -10.61 -8.10 2.86
CA SER A 87 -9.17 -7.90 3.01
C SER A 87 -8.49 -7.69 1.66
N MET A 88 -7.17 -7.73 1.65
CA MET A 88 -6.34 -7.65 0.44
C MET A 88 -6.50 -8.92 -0.42
N PRO A 89 -6.42 -8.80 -1.76
CA PRO A 89 -6.26 -9.95 -2.64
C PRO A 89 -5.00 -10.76 -2.29
N ALA A 90 -5.02 -12.07 -2.57
CA ALA A 90 -3.87 -12.95 -2.34
C ALA A 90 -2.59 -12.44 -2.98
N LEU A 91 -2.69 -11.83 -4.18
CA LEU A 91 -1.55 -11.24 -4.88
C LEU A 91 -0.89 -10.11 -4.07
N LEU A 92 -1.68 -9.18 -3.53
CA LEU A 92 -1.16 -8.09 -2.70
C LEU A 92 -0.66 -8.60 -1.35
N LYS A 93 -1.41 -9.53 -0.73
CA LYS A 93 -1.00 -10.12 0.55
C LYS A 93 0.33 -10.86 0.42
N GLY A 94 0.51 -11.64 -0.64
CA GLY A 94 1.76 -12.35 -0.90
C GLY A 94 2.92 -11.40 -1.26
N TRP A 95 2.65 -10.28 -1.94
CA TRP A 95 3.64 -9.23 -2.14
C TRP A 95 4.10 -8.66 -0.79
N ILE A 96 3.18 -8.32 0.10
CA ILE A 96 3.54 -7.85 1.46
C ILE A 96 4.30 -8.92 2.23
N ASP A 97 3.87 -10.18 2.22
CA ASP A 97 4.52 -11.26 2.95
C ASP A 97 5.97 -11.51 2.51
N ARG A 98 6.27 -11.27 1.22
CA ARG A 98 7.60 -11.45 0.66
C ARG A 98 8.49 -10.21 0.75
N VAL A 99 7.89 -9.01 0.73
CA VAL A 99 8.62 -7.73 0.64
C VAL A 99 8.79 -7.08 2.02
N PHE A 100 7.77 -7.12 2.90
CA PHE A 100 7.84 -6.50 4.23
C PHE A 100 8.42 -7.47 5.25
N VAL A 101 9.72 -7.67 5.20
CA VAL A 101 10.42 -8.74 5.90
C VAL A 101 11.42 -8.24 6.92
N ASN A 102 11.80 -9.16 7.84
CA ASN A 102 12.83 -8.92 8.84
C ASN A 102 14.19 -8.57 8.18
N GLY A 103 14.90 -7.60 8.73
CA GLY A 103 16.16 -7.10 8.20
C GLY A 103 16.00 -5.94 7.20
N TRP A 104 14.82 -5.80 6.55
CA TRP A 104 14.53 -4.70 5.61
C TRP A 104 13.41 -3.77 6.10
N ALA A 105 12.19 -4.24 6.30
CA ALA A 105 11.06 -3.41 6.77
C ALA A 105 11.09 -3.19 8.29
N PHE A 106 11.65 -4.11 9.01
CA PHE A 106 11.85 -4.08 10.46
C PHE A 106 13.03 -4.98 10.84
N GLU A 107 13.50 -4.84 12.06
CA GLU A 107 14.40 -5.80 12.71
C GLU A 107 13.75 -6.30 13.98
N TYR A 108 13.80 -7.59 14.19
CA TYR A 108 13.33 -8.21 15.43
C TYR A 108 14.33 -9.25 15.92
N SER A 109 14.68 -9.15 17.19
CA SER A 109 15.33 -10.22 17.92
C SER A 109 14.79 -10.31 19.35
N PRO A 110 14.83 -11.49 19.99
CA PRO A 110 14.43 -11.61 21.40
C PRO A 110 15.18 -10.68 22.34
N ALA A 111 16.43 -10.32 22.01
CA ALA A 111 17.26 -9.47 22.84
C ALA A 111 17.00 -7.96 22.66
N SER A 112 16.71 -7.51 21.45
CA SER A 112 16.52 -6.08 21.11
C SER A 112 15.06 -5.66 20.92
N GLY A 113 14.13 -6.62 20.84
CA GLY A 113 12.73 -6.37 20.50
C GLY A 113 12.55 -5.93 19.04
N LEU A 114 11.44 -5.26 18.78
CA LEU A 114 11.08 -4.75 17.45
C LEU A 114 11.72 -3.39 17.19
N ARG A 115 12.37 -3.25 16.02
CA ARG A 115 12.91 -1.99 15.49
C ARG A 115 12.32 -1.75 14.10
N PRO A 116 11.31 -0.89 13.96
CA PRO A 116 10.74 -0.51 12.68
C PRO A 116 11.77 0.22 11.79
N LYS A 117 11.72 0.06 10.47
CA LYS A 117 12.72 0.63 9.53
C LYS A 117 12.14 1.52 8.43
N LEU A 118 10.81 1.60 8.27
CA LEU A 118 10.18 2.34 7.18
C LEU A 118 9.69 3.74 7.58
N GLN A 119 10.34 4.43 8.53
CA GLN A 119 9.91 5.74 9.04
C GLN A 119 9.89 6.85 7.98
N GLY A 120 10.65 6.68 6.90
CA GLY A 120 10.68 7.62 5.76
C GLY A 120 9.52 7.45 4.78
N LEU A 121 8.74 6.38 4.89
CA LEU A 121 7.65 6.04 4.00
C LEU A 121 6.31 6.45 4.61
N THR A 122 5.37 6.93 3.77
CA THR A 122 3.96 7.08 4.15
C THR A 122 3.12 6.17 3.28
N THR A 123 2.28 5.35 3.90
CA THR A 123 1.43 4.38 3.20
C THR A 123 -0.02 4.83 3.18
N HIS A 124 -0.59 4.93 1.98
CA HIS A 124 -1.98 5.25 1.70
C HIS A 124 -2.71 4.02 1.18
N LEU A 125 -4.00 3.91 1.48
CA LEU A 125 -4.83 2.80 1.03
C LEU A 125 -5.97 3.31 0.15
N LEU A 126 -6.22 2.63 -0.97
CA LEU A 126 -7.37 2.85 -1.83
C LEU A 126 -8.06 1.51 -2.10
N PRO A 127 -8.84 1.01 -1.13
CA PRO A 127 -9.62 -0.21 -1.28
C PRO A 127 -10.85 0.02 -2.16
N ILE A 128 -11.11 -0.90 -3.08
CA ILE A 128 -12.27 -0.90 -3.98
C ILE A 128 -13.21 -2.02 -3.55
N ALA A 129 -14.32 -1.64 -2.91
CA ALA A 129 -15.25 -2.54 -2.26
C ALA A 129 -16.52 -2.75 -3.08
N GLY A 130 -16.95 -4.00 -3.21
CA GLY A 130 -18.19 -4.35 -3.91
C GLY A 130 -19.46 -3.95 -3.15
N ASP A 131 -19.41 -3.99 -1.81
CA ASP A 131 -20.56 -3.68 -0.95
C ASP A 131 -20.58 -2.20 -0.52
N ASP A 132 -21.67 -1.79 0.15
CA ASP A 132 -21.87 -0.41 0.61
C ASP A 132 -21.22 -0.11 1.96
N CYS A 133 -21.06 1.16 2.25
CA CYS A 133 -20.49 1.66 3.52
C CYS A 133 -21.29 1.15 4.74
N GLY A 134 -22.62 1.08 4.65
CA GLY A 134 -23.45 0.61 5.75
C GLY A 134 -23.23 -0.86 6.09
N ALA A 135 -22.96 -1.73 5.10
CA ALA A 135 -22.55 -3.11 5.35
C ALA A 135 -21.20 -3.16 6.06
N TYR A 136 -20.24 -2.36 5.62
CA TYR A 136 -18.91 -2.27 6.25
C TYR A 136 -19.00 -1.81 7.71
N GLU A 137 -19.85 -0.83 8.00
CA GLU A 137 -20.09 -0.34 9.37
C GLU A 137 -20.76 -1.42 10.25
N ARG A 138 -21.87 -2.01 9.80
CA ARG A 138 -22.63 -3.01 10.57
C ARG A 138 -21.81 -4.23 10.94
N HIS A 139 -20.89 -4.65 10.08
CA HIS A 139 -20.06 -5.85 10.28
C HIS A 139 -18.65 -5.55 10.77
N GLY A 140 -18.28 -4.27 10.90
CA GLY A 140 -16.95 -3.86 11.33
C GLY A 140 -15.84 -4.16 10.30
N TYR A 141 -16.18 -4.36 9.01
CA TYR A 141 -15.21 -4.76 7.99
C TYR A 141 -14.15 -3.69 7.72
N GLU A 142 -14.53 -2.41 7.72
CA GLU A 142 -13.55 -1.34 7.58
C GLU A 142 -12.55 -1.32 8.74
N SER A 143 -13.02 -1.43 9.97
CA SER A 143 -12.15 -1.45 11.15
C SER A 143 -11.23 -2.67 11.16
N ALA A 144 -11.75 -3.84 10.75
CA ALA A 144 -10.95 -5.06 10.61
C ALA A 144 -9.83 -4.90 9.56
N LEU A 145 -10.15 -4.35 8.39
CA LEU A 145 -9.17 -4.09 7.33
C LEU A 145 -8.11 -3.08 7.79
N ARG A 146 -8.53 -1.98 8.44
CA ARG A 146 -7.60 -0.99 9.00
C ARG A 146 -6.71 -1.60 10.09
N THR A 147 -7.26 -2.39 10.99
CA THR A 147 -6.46 -3.08 12.02
C THR A 147 -5.42 -3.98 11.37
N GLN A 148 -5.81 -4.74 10.37
CA GLN A 148 -4.90 -5.67 9.68
C GLN A 148 -3.79 -4.94 8.93
N ILE A 149 -4.12 -3.90 8.16
CA ILE A 149 -3.16 -3.24 7.27
C ILE A 149 -2.47 -2.07 7.99
N GLU A 150 -3.24 -1.11 8.53
CA GLU A 150 -2.66 0.09 9.12
C GLU A 150 -1.91 -0.21 10.42
N HIS A 151 -2.56 -0.94 11.33
CA HIS A 151 -1.91 -1.28 12.61
C HIS A 151 -0.95 -2.47 12.47
N GLY A 152 -1.39 -3.56 11.85
CA GLY A 152 -0.63 -4.80 11.80
C GLY A 152 0.58 -4.77 10.86
N ILE A 153 0.59 -3.93 9.82
CA ILE A 153 1.66 -3.86 8.82
C ILE A 153 2.33 -2.48 8.84
N VAL A 154 1.57 -1.41 8.61
CA VAL A 154 2.12 -0.06 8.44
C VAL A 154 2.82 0.41 9.72
N ASP A 155 2.14 0.38 10.88
CA ASP A 155 2.74 0.78 12.16
C ASP A 155 3.86 -0.16 12.58
N TYR A 156 3.67 -1.48 12.39
CA TYR A 156 4.67 -2.48 12.77
C TYR A 156 6.00 -2.24 12.07
N CYS A 157 5.96 -1.86 10.79
CA CYS A 157 7.16 -1.53 10.01
C CYS A 157 7.61 -0.07 10.19
N GLY A 158 6.85 0.75 10.92
CA GLY A 158 7.16 2.16 11.19
C GLY A 158 6.86 3.11 10.04
N SER A 159 6.16 2.66 9.00
CA SER A 159 5.65 3.55 7.96
C SER A 159 4.57 4.46 8.56
N GLN A 160 4.51 5.70 8.12
CA GLN A 160 3.47 6.62 8.56
C GLN A 160 2.14 6.25 7.90
N ARG A 161 1.05 6.32 8.67
CA ARG A 161 -0.29 6.18 8.08
C ARG A 161 -0.62 7.41 7.26
N GLY A 162 -0.88 7.21 5.98
CA GLY A 162 -1.43 8.21 5.08
C GLY A 162 -2.96 8.24 5.13
N SER A 163 -3.57 8.61 4.02
CA SER A 163 -5.03 8.59 3.88
C SER A 163 -5.52 7.23 3.40
N THR A 164 -6.68 6.82 3.90
CA THR A 164 -7.43 5.66 3.40
C THR A 164 -8.73 6.15 2.76
N ALA A 165 -8.92 5.86 1.47
CA ALA A 165 -10.07 6.28 0.69
C ALA A 165 -10.76 5.08 0.03
N PHE A 166 -11.89 4.65 0.56
CA PHE A 166 -12.69 3.57 0.00
C PHE A 166 -13.51 4.02 -1.20
N ILE A 167 -13.61 3.14 -2.20
CA ILE A 167 -14.64 3.20 -3.24
C ILE A 167 -15.61 2.06 -2.95
N TYR A 168 -16.80 2.39 -2.47
CA TYR A 168 -17.86 1.43 -2.16
C TYR A 168 -18.76 1.18 -3.36
N ARG A 169 -19.47 0.03 -3.36
CA ARG A 169 -20.46 -0.37 -4.37
C ARG A 169 -19.87 -0.41 -5.79
N SER A 170 -18.62 -0.79 -5.93
CA SER A 170 -17.86 -0.71 -7.18
C SER A 170 -18.51 -1.44 -8.37
N GLU A 171 -19.35 -2.45 -8.10
CA GLU A 171 -20.07 -3.24 -9.10
C GLU A 171 -21.51 -2.78 -9.32
N GLN A 172 -22.01 -1.83 -8.52
CA GLN A 172 -23.41 -1.42 -8.50
C GLN A 172 -23.62 0.04 -8.90
N LEU A 173 -22.58 0.84 -8.95
CA LEU A 173 -22.67 2.26 -9.30
C LEU A 173 -22.92 2.45 -10.80
N ALA A 174 -23.81 3.38 -11.14
CA ALA A 174 -23.90 3.89 -12.50
C ALA A 174 -22.57 4.55 -12.93
N PRO A 175 -22.25 4.60 -14.24
CA PRO A 175 -20.96 5.14 -14.73
C PRO A 175 -20.60 6.51 -14.16
N GLU A 176 -21.53 7.46 -14.11
CA GLU A 176 -21.26 8.81 -13.61
C GLU A 176 -21.04 8.83 -12.09
N ALA A 177 -21.71 7.95 -11.34
CA ALA A 177 -21.49 7.79 -9.91
C ALA A 177 -20.13 7.14 -9.63
N THR A 178 -19.70 6.20 -10.45
CA THR A 178 -18.39 5.59 -10.41
C THR A 178 -17.29 6.64 -10.62
N VAL A 179 -17.40 7.47 -11.65
CA VAL A 179 -16.47 8.57 -11.90
C VAL A 179 -16.38 9.50 -10.70
N ARG A 180 -17.51 9.93 -10.14
CA ARG A 180 -17.52 10.80 -8.95
C ARG A 180 -16.89 10.14 -7.72
N ALA A 181 -17.09 8.84 -7.51
CA ALA A 181 -16.50 8.10 -6.41
C ALA A 181 -14.96 8.01 -6.57
N VAL A 182 -14.51 7.70 -7.77
CA VAL A 182 -13.07 7.69 -8.12
C VAL A 182 -12.46 9.07 -7.91
N ASP A 183 -13.09 10.14 -8.41
CA ASP A 183 -12.57 11.51 -8.27
C ASP A 183 -12.44 11.94 -6.81
N ARG A 184 -13.38 11.56 -5.94
CA ARG A 184 -13.25 11.82 -4.50
C ARG A 184 -12.07 11.06 -3.90
N ALA A 185 -11.95 9.76 -4.17
CA ALA A 185 -10.88 8.94 -3.62
C ALA A 185 -9.50 9.40 -4.09
N VAL A 186 -9.35 9.68 -5.38
CA VAL A 186 -8.13 10.22 -5.99
C VAL A 186 -7.76 11.58 -5.37
N ARG A 187 -8.74 12.46 -5.19
CA ARG A 187 -8.53 13.76 -4.55
C ARG A 187 -8.02 13.60 -3.13
N THR A 188 -8.68 12.79 -2.30
CA THR A 188 -8.27 12.53 -0.92
C THR A 188 -6.81 12.09 -0.83
N ILE A 189 -6.40 11.11 -1.64
CA ILE A 189 -5.02 10.61 -1.65
C ILE A 189 -4.04 11.66 -2.17
N SER A 190 -4.34 12.27 -3.33
CA SER A 190 -3.40 13.22 -3.95
C SER A 190 -3.21 14.50 -3.16
N GLU A 191 -4.26 15.02 -2.50
CA GLU A 191 -4.15 16.18 -1.62
C GLU A 191 -3.32 15.86 -0.37
N ALA A 192 -3.48 14.68 0.24
CA ALA A 192 -2.67 14.26 1.37
C ALA A 192 -1.18 14.15 1.01
N ILE A 193 -0.86 13.56 -0.15
CA ILE A 193 0.51 13.46 -0.65
C ILE A 193 1.11 14.85 -0.90
N ARG A 194 0.37 15.76 -1.56
CA ARG A 194 0.83 17.13 -1.82
C ARG A 194 1.00 17.97 -0.55
N ALA A 195 0.10 17.83 0.41
CA ALA A 195 0.19 18.55 1.68
C ALA A 195 1.48 18.19 2.43
N ARG A 196 1.87 16.91 2.41
CA ARG A 196 3.15 16.46 2.99
C ARG A 196 4.35 17.02 2.25
N ALA A 197 4.31 17.07 0.91
CA ALA A 197 5.39 17.63 0.10
C ALA A 197 5.66 19.11 0.40
N ASN A 198 4.63 19.86 0.77
CA ASN A 198 4.68 21.28 1.08
C ASN A 198 4.91 21.56 2.57
N ALA A 199 4.87 20.54 3.44
CA ALA A 199 5.15 20.73 4.85
C ALA A 199 6.63 21.08 5.07
N PRO A 200 6.95 22.11 5.86
CA PRO A 200 8.34 22.44 6.16
C PRO A 200 8.99 21.24 6.86
N LEU A 201 10.22 20.90 6.43
CA LEU A 201 11.03 19.87 7.07
C LEU A 201 11.23 20.24 8.55
N THR A 202 10.42 19.69 9.42
CA THR A 202 10.64 19.78 10.86
C THR A 202 11.92 18.98 11.17
N LYS A 203 13.02 19.72 11.43
CA LYS A 203 14.26 19.11 11.93
C LYS A 203 13.93 18.38 13.23
N PHE A 204 13.90 17.07 13.18
CA PHE A 204 13.94 16.28 14.39
C PHE A 204 15.26 16.60 15.11
N HIS A 205 15.21 17.47 16.10
CA HIS A 205 16.29 17.58 17.06
C HIS A 205 16.23 16.31 17.91
N GLY A 206 17.12 15.37 17.63
CA GLY A 206 17.36 14.22 18.47
C GLY A 206 17.68 14.75 19.88
N ARG A 207 16.85 14.40 20.85
CA ARG A 207 17.26 14.50 22.26
C ARG A 207 18.23 13.34 22.49
N ALA A 208 19.43 13.71 22.85
CA ALA A 208 20.47 12.85 23.36
C ALA A 208 20.04 12.14 24.65
#